data_e03d2fe87174b09ccb67b350fb2fb3c2
#
_entry.id   e03d2fe87174b09ccb67b350fb2fb3c2
#
_cell.length_a   1.000
_cell.length_b   1.000
_cell.length_c   1.000
_cell.angle_alpha   90.00
_cell.angle_beta   90.00
_cell.angle_gamma   90.00
#
_symmetry.space_group_name_H-M   'P 1'
#
loop_
_entity.id
_entity.type
_entity.pdbx_description
1 polymer ?
#
loop_
_entity_poly.entity_id
_entity_poly.type
_entity_poly.pdbx_seq_one_letter_code
_entity_poly.pdbx_strand_id
1 'polypeptide(L)'
;ALIISHAPILLLLGRVLQGLSAACLLPATIALINSFFQGEERQKVLSYWSFGSYGGTGLASLFAGIIATFIGWRWIFVLSIIFSIIALILLRGIPESKDESAYNKKFDIIGIIIFVVMMLSINIVITQGDRIGWLNPLILILIAIFIVTLIAFYIFEKRQDEPFIDLSLFSNNVYIGTTLANLMVNMDIGSLALFNIYVQDDKHLSAAQAGLITIPYMLCSLLMIRVGERFMQKRGPQLPLMLGPVSITVGIILLAFTSLPNMIYYIVACIGFIFIGLGLGFFATPALSTAVSNVPAEKAGTASGIIKMTSTLGAAFGIAVVTTIYTALSVNHPPYLAATIAFIVGAGLVFIAFIAAYCLIPKKNVD
;
A
#
# COMPACT_ATOMS: atom_id res chain seq x y z
N ALA A 1 14.65 -3.01 21.96
CA ALA A 1 13.68 -2.07 22.54
C ALA A 1 12.28 -2.68 22.64
N LEU A 2 11.66 -3.13 21.52
CA LEU A 2 10.26 -3.60 21.49
C LEU A 2 9.97 -4.87 22.29
N ILE A 3 10.95 -5.76 22.47
CA ILE A 3 10.80 -7.02 23.22
C ILE A 3 10.75 -6.79 24.73
N ILE A 4 11.55 -5.85 25.23
CA ILE A 4 11.82 -5.66 26.67
C ILE A 4 10.98 -4.52 27.23
N SER A 5 10.34 -3.71 26.39
CA SER A 5 9.71 -2.47 26.83
C SER A 5 8.40 -2.72 27.56
N HIS A 6 8.29 -2.13 28.74
CA HIS A 6 7.04 -1.90 29.46
C HIS A 6 6.56 -0.44 29.33
N ALA A 7 7.38 0.43 28.70
CA ALA A 7 7.07 1.84 28.53
C ALA A 7 6.54 2.12 27.10
N PRO A 8 5.39 2.80 26.94
CA PRO A 8 4.83 3.15 25.62
C PRO A 8 5.80 3.92 24.71
N ILE A 9 6.65 4.77 25.29
CA ILE A 9 7.64 5.56 24.54
C ILE A 9 8.67 4.67 23.83
N LEU A 10 9.15 3.60 24.48
CA LEU A 10 10.10 2.67 23.86
C LEU A 10 9.47 1.88 22.71
N LEU A 11 8.17 1.58 22.81
CA LEU A 11 7.41 0.97 21.70
C LEU A 11 7.31 1.92 20.51
N LEU A 12 7.01 3.20 20.75
CA LEU A 12 6.96 4.21 19.69
C LEU A 12 8.31 4.41 19.00
N LEU A 13 9.39 4.56 19.76
CA LEU A 13 10.75 4.67 19.22
C LEU A 13 11.12 3.44 18.38
N GLY A 14 10.79 2.24 18.85
CA GLY A 14 11.01 1.02 18.08
C GLY A 14 10.23 0.99 16.77
N ARG A 15 8.99 1.51 16.74
CA ARG A 15 8.20 1.64 15.52
C ARG A 15 8.78 2.66 14.54
N VAL A 16 9.30 3.78 15.04
CA VAL A 16 10.00 4.76 14.19
C VAL A 16 11.23 4.11 13.53
N LEU A 17 12.06 3.39 14.29
CA LEU A 17 13.23 2.68 13.76
C LEU A 17 12.84 1.61 12.72
N GLN A 18 11.77 0.85 12.97
CA GLN A 18 11.23 -0.11 11.97
C GLN A 18 10.77 0.59 10.69
N GLY A 19 10.07 1.72 10.82
CA GLY A 19 9.62 2.51 9.67
C GLY A 19 10.80 3.04 8.84
N LEU A 20 11.81 3.61 9.49
CA LEU A 20 13.05 4.07 8.83
C LEU A 20 13.77 2.93 8.11
N SER A 21 13.90 1.76 8.75
CA SER A 21 14.50 0.57 8.14
C SER A 21 13.71 0.12 6.90
N ALA A 22 12.40 0.05 6.98
CA ALA A 22 11.54 -0.33 5.85
C ALA A 22 11.64 0.69 4.70
N ALA A 23 11.70 1.99 5.01
CA ALA A 23 11.85 3.06 4.03
C ALA A 23 13.17 2.94 3.25
N CYS A 24 14.25 2.48 3.87
CA CYS A 24 15.53 2.23 3.21
C CYS A 24 15.53 0.92 2.40
N LEU A 25 14.98 -0.17 2.98
CA LEU A 25 15.07 -1.50 2.38
C LEU A 25 14.25 -1.64 1.09
N LEU A 26 13.04 -1.09 1.05
CA LEU A 26 12.12 -1.30 -0.06
C LEU A 26 12.64 -0.71 -1.39
N PRO A 27 13.05 0.57 -1.46
CA PRO A 27 13.64 1.12 -2.68
C PRO A 27 14.98 0.46 -3.04
N ALA A 28 15.82 0.18 -2.05
CA ALA A 28 17.14 -0.43 -2.26
C ALA A 28 17.03 -1.81 -2.91
N THR A 29 16.08 -2.65 -2.49
CA THR A 29 15.88 -3.98 -3.10
C THR A 29 15.44 -3.88 -4.55
N ILE A 30 14.57 -2.93 -4.89
CA ILE A 30 14.14 -2.71 -6.28
C ILE A 30 15.28 -2.12 -7.12
N ALA A 31 16.07 -1.20 -6.57
CA ALA A 31 17.23 -0.64 -7.23
C ALA A 31 18.27 -1.73 -7.57
N LEU A 32 18.55 -2.65 -6.63
CA LEU A 32 19.41 -3.81 -6.87
C LEU A 32 18.87 -4.70 -8.00
N ILE A 33 17.58 -5.01 -8.01
CA ILE A 33 16.96 -5.78 -9.09
C ILE A 33 17.17 -5.08 -10.45
N ASN A 34 16.96 -3.77 -10.48
CA ASN A 34 17.12 -2.99 -11.71
C ASN A 34 18.56 -2.91 -12.19
N SER A 35 19.57 -2.96 -11.28
CA SER A 35 21.00 -2.92 -11.65
C SER A 35 21.51 -4.25 -12.20
N PHE A 36 20.99 -5.38 -11.72
CA PHE A 36 21.48 -6.70 -12.11
C PHE A 36 20.67 -7.37 -13.22
N PHE A 37 19.40 -7.00 -13.41
CA PHE A 37 18.50 -7.66 -14.35
C PHE A 37 17.88 -6.68 -15.34
N GLN A 38 17.69 -7.12 -16.61
CA GLN A 38 17.11 -6.32 -17.69
C GLN A 38 15.97 -7.05 -18.40
N GLY A 39 15.13 -6.30 -19.12
CA GLY A 39 14.07 -6.84 -19.97
C GLY A 39 13.08 -7.77 -19.24
N GLU A 40 12.83 -8.91 -19.85
CA GLU A 40 11.86 -9.91 -19.31
C GLU A 40 12.37 -10.57 -18.01
N GLU A 41 13.68 -10.74 -17.87
CA GLU A 41 14.28 -11.30 -16.66
C GLU A 41 14.05 -10.39 -15.45
N ARG A 42 14.20 -9.08 -15.63
CA ARG A 42 13.86 -8.09 -14.60
C ARG A 42 12.40 -8.20 -14.16
N GLN A 43 11.47 -8.33 -15.12
CA GLN A 43 10.04 -8.47 -14.81
C GLN A 43 9.78 -9.75 -14.00
N LYS A 44 10.45 -10.85 -14.37
CA LYS A 44 10.38 -12.12 -13.64
C LYS A 44 10.88 -11.99 -12.20
N VAL A 45 12.00 -11.33 -11.98
CA VAL A 45 12.56 -11.11 -10.64
C VAL A 45 11.68 -10.16 -9.83
N LEU A 46 11.14 -9.09 -10.43
CA LEU A 46 10.17 -8.19 -9.79
C LEU A 46 8.89 -8.92 -9.38
N SER A 47 8.45 -9.94 -10.13
CA SER A 47 7.30 -10.73 -9.70
C SER A 47 7.61 -11.63 -8.50
N TYR A 48 8.82 -12.19 -8.38
CA TYR A 48 9.25 -12.89 -7.17
C TYR A 48 9.33 -11.92 -5.98
N TRP A 49 9.85 -10.73 -6.19
CA TRP A 49 9.87 -9.66 -5.18
C TRP A 49 8.44 -9.30 -4.72
N SER A 50 7.51 -9.14 -5.66
CA SER A 50 6.10 -8.87 -5.35
C SER A 50 5.47 -10.03 -4.59
N PHE A 51 5.75 -11.28 -4.99
CA PHE A 51 5.30 -12.47 -4.28
C PHE A 51 5.79 -12.47 -2.82
N GLY A 52 7.07 -12.19 -2.59
CA GLY A 52 7.64 -12.06 -1.25
C GLY A 52 7.01 -10.91 -0.45
N SER A 53 6.81 -9.75 -1.07
CA SER A 53 6.26 -8.56 -0.42
C SER A 53 4.79 -8.74 -0.02
N TYR A 54 3.92 -9.13 -0.94
CA TYR A 54 2.48 -9.30 -0.66
C TYR A 54 2.20 -10.60 0.08
N GLY A 55 2.85 -11.71 -0.30
CA GLY A 55 2.73 -12.98 0.38
C GLY A 55 3.29 -12.95 1.79
N GLY A 56 4.43 -12.30 1.97
CA GLY A 56 5.04 -12.07 3.27
C GLY A 56 4.12 -11.28 4.20
N THR A 57 3.44 -10.24 3.69
CA THR A 57 2.46 -9.47 4.47
C THR A 57 1.28 -10.32 4.92
N GLY A 58 0.72 -11.14 4.03
CA GLY A 58 -0.39 -12.05 4.35
C GLY A 58 -0.01 -13.13 5.36
N LEU A 59 1.13 -13.80 5.14
CA LEU A 59 1.67 -14.82 6.06
C LEU A 59 2.03 -14.20 7.41
N ALA A 60 2.66 -13.02 7.43
CA ALA A 60 3.02 -12.34 8.66
C ALA A 60 1.78 -12.00 9.50
N SER A 61 0.67 -11.60 8.87
CA SER A 61 -0.60 -11.34 9.56
C SER A 61 -1.16 -12.60 10.23
N LEU A 62 -1.17 -13.73 9.51
CA LEU A 62 -1.61 -15.02 10.03
C LEU A 62 -0.73 -15.48 11.21
N PHE A 63 0.59 -15.49 11.02
CA PHE A 63 1.53 -15.90 12.07
C PHE A 63 1.49 -14.95 13.27
N ALA A 64 1.35 -13.65 13.03
CA ALA A 64 1.23 -12.68 14.11
C ALA A 64 -0.02 -12.93 14.96
N GLY A 65 -1.17 -13.24 14.33
CA GLY A 65 -2.39 -13.59 15.05
C GLY A 65 -2.25 -14.85 15.90
N ILE A 66 -1.67 -15.91 15.34
CA ILE A 66 -1.42 -17.19 16.05
C ILE A 66 -0.45 -16.95 17.22
N ILE A 67 0.67 -16.30 16.97
CA ILE A 67 1.71 -16.07 17.97
C ILE A 67 1.20 -15.16 19.09
N ALA A 68 0.48 -14.08 18.76
CA ALA A 68 -0.10 -13.18 19.74
C ALA A 68 -1.07 -13.90 20.67
N THR A 69 -1.84 -14.85 20.14
CA THR A 69 -2.85 -15.59 20.90
C THR A 69 -2.24 -16.67 21.80
N PHE A 70 -1.27 -17.45 21.30
CA PHE A 70 -0.76 -18.64 22.01
C PHE A 70 0.54 -18.42 22.79
N ILE A 71 1.40 -17.50 22.32
CA ILE A 71 2.77 -17.33 22.85
C ILE A 71 2.95 -15.91 23.42
N GLY A 72 2.21 -14.94 22.89
CA GLY A 72 2.29 -13.54 23.26
C GLY A 72 2.90 -12.64 22.18
N TRP A 73 2.38 -11.43 22.07
CA TRP A 73 2.70 -10.45 21.00
C TRP A 73 4.20 -10.08 20.89
N ARG A 74 4.96 -10.21 21.99
CA ARG A 74 6.40 -9.89 22.00
C ARG A 74 7.21 -10.82 21.11
N TRP A 75 6.80 -12.05 20.95
CA TRP A 75 7.46 -13.04 20.11
C TRP A 75 7.43 -12.70 18.62
N ILE A 76 6.48 -11.88 18.18
CA ILE A 76 6.44 -11.35 16.81
C ILE A 76 7.73 -10.58 16.49
N PHE A 77 8.23 -9.79 17.46
CA PHE A 77 9.50 -9.05 17.28
C PHE A 77 10.72 -9.96 17.31
N VAL A 78 10.70 -11.02 18.11
CA VAL A 78 11.78 -12.03 18.09
C VAL A 78 11.89 -12.68 16.72
N LEU A 79 10.77 -13.12 16.16
CA LEU A 79 10.74 -13.67 14.80
C LEU A 79 11.22 -12.66 13.75
N SER A 80 10.82 -11.41 13.84
CA SER A 80 11.29 -10.36 12.93
C SER A 80 12.82 -10.22 12.97
N ILE A 81 13.45 -10.36 14.15
CA ILE A 81 14.91 -10.33 14.29
C ILE A 81 15.52 -11.57 13.62
N ILE A 82 14.94 -12.76 13.82
CA ILE A 82 15.45 -14.00 13.22
C ILE A 82 15.41 -13.89 11.67
N PHE A 83 14.29 -13.46 11.12
CA PHE A 83 14.17 -13.25 9.66
C PHE A 83 15.14 -12.17 9.14
N SER A 84 15.36 -11.09 9.90
CA SER A 84 16.34 -10.06 9.53
C SER A 84 17.77 -10.60 9.51
N ILE A 85 18.14 -11.45 10.48
CA ILE A 85 19.46 -12.09 10.51
C ILE A 85 19.62 -13.05 9.33
N ILE A 86 18.60 -13.86 9.02
CA ILE A 86 18.62 -14.75 7.86
C ILE A 86 18.79 -13.93 6.57
N ALA A 87 18.04 -12.83 6.41
CA ALA A 87 18.17 -11.95 5.27
C ALA A 87 19.58 -11.37 5.13
N LEU A 88 20.20 -10.92 6.23
CA LEU A 88 21.58 -10.41 6.23
C LEU A 88 22.59 -11.49 5.82
N ILE A 89 22.39 -12.75 6.26
CA ILE A 89 23.26 -13.86 5.87
C ILE A 89 23.13 -14.16 4.37
N LEU A 90 21.89 -14.15 3.84
CA LEU A 90 21.63 -14.40 2.41
C LEU A 90 22.15 -13.27 1.50
N LEU A 91 22.21 -12.03 2.01
CA LEU A 91 22.75 -10.89 1.28
C LEU A 91 24.30 -10.88 1.23
N ARG A 92 24.98 -11.70 2.06
CA ARG A 92 26.44 -11.83 2.01
C ARG A 92 26.86 -12.44 0.68
N GLY A 93 27.62 -11.70 -0.10
CA GLY A 93 28.12 -12.15 -1.40
C GLY A 93 27.43 -11.50 -2.60
N ILE A 94 26.42 -10.67 -2.40
CA ILE A 94 25.92 -9.82 -3.48
C ILE A 94 26.97 -8.72 -3.73
N PRO A 95 27.47 -8.57 -4.99
CA PRO A 95 28.41 -7.51 -5.32
C PRO A 95 27.83 -6.14 -5.04
N GLU A 96 28.67 -5.24 -4.54
CA GLU A 96 28.26 -3.84 -4.34
C GLU A 96 27.99 -3.20 -5.70
N SER A 97 26.78 -2.72 -5.96
CA SER A 97 26.47 -1.88 -7.11
C SER A 97 26.59 -0.43 -6.67
N LYS A 98 27.76 0.17 -6.93
CA LYS A 98 27.99 1.61 -6.70
C LYS A 98 27.78 2.35 -8.02
N ASP A 99 26.91 3.33 -7.99
CA ASP A 99 26.86 4.35 -9.03
C ASP A 99 27.87 5.45 -8.66
N GLU A 100 29.02 5.47 -9.34
CA GLU A 100 30.07 6.47 -9.09
C GLU A 100 29.55 7.90 -9.31
N SER A 101 28.53 8.08 -10.15
CA SER A 101 27.91 9.38 -10.40
C SER A 101 27.11 9.88 -9.18
N ALA A 102 26.68 8.99 -8.29
CA ALA A 102 25.93 9.34 -7.09
C ALA A 102 26.81 9.88 -5.94
N TYR A 103 28.13 9.67 -6.01
CA TYR A 103 29.05 10.04 -4.92
C TYR A 103 29.14 11.55 -4.66
N ASN A 104 28.84 12.38 -5.65
CA ASN A 104 28.88 13.85 -5.56
C ASN A 104 27.49 14.49 -5.37
N LYS A 105 26.40 13.70 -5.32
CA LYS A 105 25.07 14.26 -5.18
C LYS A 105 24.82 14.69 -3.75
N LYS A 106 24.38 15.95 -3.59
CA LYS A 106 23.98 16.48 -2.28
C LYS A 106 22.64 15.90 -1.87
N PHE A 107 22.59 15.35 -0.67
CA PHE A 107 21.36 14.79 -0.12
C PHE A 107 20.44 15.94 0.35
N ASP A 108 19.26 16.05 -0.23
CA ASP A 108 18.29 17.11 0.11
C ASP A 108 17.58 16.83 1.44
N ILE A 109 18.31 17.08 2.54
CA ILE A 109 17.78 16.90 3.89
C ILE A 109 16.59 17.84 4.16
N ILE A 110 16.60 19.05 3.62
CA ILE A 110 15.55 20.04 3.86
C ILE A 110 14.25 19.63 3.17
N GLY A 111 14.30 19.21 1.90
CA GLY A 111 13.17 18.66 1.17
C GLY A 111 12.56 17.46 1.87
N ILE A 112 13.39 16.53 2.37
CA ILE A 112 12.93 15.38 3.14
C ILE A 112 12.20 15.81 4.41
N ILE A 113 12.74 16.75 5.19
CA ILE A 113 12.11 17.21 6.44
C ILE A 113 10.75 17.85 6.14
N ILE A 114 10.68 18.75 5.13
CA ILE A 114 9.41 19.39 4.73
C ILE A 114 8.40 18.33 4.30
N PHE A 115 8.83 17.34 3.51
CA PHE A 115 8.00 16.23 3.05
C PHE A 115 7.48 15.37 4.21
N VAL A 116 8.35 15.01 5.16
CA VAL A 116 7.95 14.22 6.35
C VAL A 116 6.93 14.97 7.19
N VAL A 117 7.14 16.28 7.45
CA VAL A 117 6.19 17.10 8.20
C VAL A 117 4.84 17.20 7.47
N MET A 118 4.87 17.39 6.15
CA MET A 118 3.69 17.42 5.30
C MET A 118 2.90 16.11 5.41
N MET A 119 3.56 14.97 5.23
CA MET A 119 2.92 13.65 5.26
C MET A 119 2.42 13.25 6.64
N LEU A 120 3.15 13.56 7.69
CA LEU A 120 2.73 13.31 9.07
C LEU A 120 1.51 14.16 9.42
N SER A 121 1.49 15.44 9.04
CA SER A 121 0.37 16.33 9.32
C SER A 121 -0.91 15.82 8.68
N ILE A 122 -0.90 15.51 7.38
CA ILE A 122 -2.10 15.00 6.69
C ILE A 122 -2.51 13.61 7.20
N ASN A 123 -1.56 12.73 7.53
CA ASN A 123 -1.86 11.42 8.08
C ASN A 123 -2.58 11.54 9.43
N ILE A 124 -2.09 12.39 10.33
CA ILE A 124 -2.74 12.62 11.63
C ILE A 124 -4.13 13.23 11.45
N VAL A 125 -4.30 14.19 10.55
CA VAL A 125 -5.61 14.80 10.23
C VAL A 125 -6.61 13.72 9.82
N ILE A 126 -6.23 12.85 8.89
CA ILE A 126 -7.13 11.83 8.35
C ILE A 126 -7.42 10.74 9.39
N THR A 127 -6.42 10.30 10.16
CA THR A 127 -6.59 9.19 11.12
C THR A 127 -7.20 9.60 12.45
N GLN A 128 -7.07 10.87 12.87
CA GLN A 128 -7.54 11.35 14.16
C GLN A 128 -8.66 12.40 14.06
N GLY A 129 -8.95 12.89 12.85
CA GLY A 129 -9.94 13.95 12.64
C GLY A 129 -11.34 13.59 13.17
N ASP A 130 -11.78 12.36 12.98
CA ASP A 130 -13.05 11.89 13.51
C ASP A 130 -13.06 11.79 15.05
N ARG A 131 -11.99 11.26 15.64
CA ARG A 131 -11.88 11.04 17.10
C ARG A 131 -11.70 12.35 17.87
N ILE A 132 -10.94 13.30 17.36
CA ILE A 132 -10.64 14.59 18.00
C ILE A 132 -11.68 15.62 17.63
N GLY A 133 -12.35 15.48 16.49
CA GLY A 133 -13.28 16.42 15.88
C GLY A 133 -12.64 17.29 14.80
N TRP A 134 -13.25 17.32 13.62
CA TRP A 134 -12.74 18.02 12.44
C TRP A 134 -12.55 19.54 12.64
N LEU A 135 -13.32 20.14 13.54
CA LEU A 135 -13.23 21.57 13.89
C LEU A 135 -12.34 21.84 15.11
N ASN A 136 -11.70 20.81 15.66
CA ASN A 136 -10.79 21.01 16.79
C ASN A 136 -9.58 21.87 16.35
N PRO A 137 -9.13 22.84 17.16
CA PRO A 137 -7.98 23.68 16.85
C PRO A 137 -6.73 22.90 16.45
N LEU A 138 -6.46 21.76 17.08
CA LEU A 138 -5.32 20.91 16.73
C LEU A 138 -5.41 20.39 15.29
N ILE A 139 -6.57 19.91 14.87
CA ILE A 139 -6.79 19.41 13.51
C ILE A 139 -6.67 20.55 12.50
N LEU A 140 -7.24 21.74 12.80
CA LEU A 140 -7.13 22.91 11.94
C LEU A 140 -5.68 23.39 11.79
N ILE A 141 -4.90 23.38 12.87
CA ILE A 141 -3.46 23.69 12.84
C ILE A 141 -2.71 22.69 11.97
N LEU A 142 -2.99 21.38 12.09
CA LEU A 142 -2.35 20.35 11.27
C LEU A 142 -2.72 20.48 9.78
N ILE A 143 -3.96 20.87 9.46
CA ILE A 143 -4.36 21.18 8.08
C ILE A 143 -3.58 22.41 7.56
N ALA A 144 -3.45 23.46 8.38
CA ALA A 144 -2.67 24.64 8.01
C ALA A 144 -1.18 24.27 7.79
N ILE A 145 -0.58 23.47 8.67
CA ILE A 145 0.79 22.97 8.52
C ILE A 145 0.91 22.17 7.22
N PHE A 146 -0.03 21.28 6.92
CA PHE A 146 -0.03 20.52 5.67
C PHE A 146 -0.05 21.43 4.44
N ILE A 147 -0.94 22.43 4.40
CA ILE A 147 -1.05 23.37 3.26
C ILE A 147 0.24 24.19 3.11
N VAL A 148 0.76 24.73 4.21
CA VAL A 148 1.99 25.53 4.19
C VAL A 148 3.18 24.68 3.74
N THR A 149 3.34 23.48 4.28
CA THR A 149 4.43 22.57 3.90
C THR A 149 4.29 22.05 2.49
N LEU A 150 3.08 21.84 1.98
CA LEU A 150 2.82 21.46 0.59
C LEU A 150 3.30 22.54 -0.39
N ILE A 151 2.94 23.81 -0.10
CA ILE A 151 3.36 24.96 -0.91
C ILE A 151 4.88 25.15 -0.80
N ALA A 152 5.43 25.08 0.41
CA ALA A 152 6.85 25.19 0.65
C ALA A 152 7.64 24.10 -0.06
N PHE A 153 7.18 22.84 0.00
CA PHE A 153 7.78 21.70 -0.69
C PHE A 153 7.81 21.92 -2.19
N TYR A 154 6.68 22.30 -2.80
CA TYR A 154 6.62 22.55 -4.25
C TYR A 154 7.58 23.68 -4.68
N ILE A 155 7.62 24.81 -3.93
CA ILE A 155 8.50 25.95 -4.25
C ILE A 155 9.97 25.57 -4.06
N PHE A 156 10.27 24.81 -3.00
CA PHE A 156 11.63 24.41 -2.65
C PHE A 156 12.17 23.42 -3.67
N GLU A 157 11.45 22.33 -3.95
CA GLU A 157 11.86 21.29 -4.92
C GLU A 157 12.07 21.84 -6.34
N LYS A 158 11.22 22.80 -6.76
CA LYS A 158 11.37 23.42 -8.09
C LYS A 158 12.64 24.24 -8.23
N ARG A 159 13.29 24.65 -7.14
CA ARG A 159 14.52 25.46 -7.13
C ARG A 159 15.78 24.65 -6.92
N GLN A 160 15.68 23.38 -6.60
CA GLN A 160 16.80 22.49 -6.37
C GLN A 160 17.31 21.92 -7.68
N ASP A 161 18.65 21.90 -7.84
CA ASP A 161 19.30 21.21 -8.96
C ASP A 161 19.17 19.68 -8.83
N GLU A 162 19.16 19.17 -7.58
CA GLU A 162 19.00 17.76 -7.24
C GLU A 162 17.85 17.60 -6.21
N PRO A 163 16.58 17.64 -6.67
CA PRO A 163 15.43 17.58 -5.77
C PRO A 163 15.26 16.18 -5.17
N PHE A 164 14.70 16.11 -3.96
CA PHE A 164 14.32 14.85 -3.31
C PHE A 164 13.28 14.07 -4.13
N ILE A 165 12.27 14.78 -4.64
CA ILE A 165 11.30 14.24 -5.60
C ILE A 165 11.46 14.98 -6.92
N ASP A 166 11.98 14.28 -7.92
CA ASP A 166 12.06 14.85 -9.26
C ASP A 166 10.67 15.01 -9.89
N LEU A 167 10.17 16.24 -9.85
CA LEU A 167 8.85 16.59 -10.39
C LEU A 167 8.74 16.31 -11.91
N SER A 168 9.85 16.16 -12.62
CA SER A 168 9.85 15.81 -14.04
C SER A 168 9.26 14.40 -14.29
N LEU A 169 9.30 13.49 -13.29
CA LEU A 169 8.66 12.18 -13.36
C LEU A 169 7.15 12.32 -13.60
N PHE A 170 6.54 13.34 -13.02
CA PHE A 170 5.12 13.64 -13.17
C PHE A 170 4.76 14.35 -14.49
N SER A 171 5.70 14.57 -15.40
CA SER A 171 5.40 14.98 -16.78
C SER A 171 5.07 13.77 -17.69
N ASN A 172 5.39 12.54 -17.27
CA ASN A 172 5.09 11.33 -18.00
C ASN A 172 3.68 10.81 -17.61
N ASN A 173 2.73 10.88 -18.54
CA ASN A 173 1.34 10.45 -18.31
C ASN A 173 1.23 8.98 -17.87
N VAL A 174 2.10 8.09 -18.37
CA VAL A 174 2.10 6.68 -17.99
C VAL A 174 2.51 6.52 -16.53
N TYR A 175 3.53 7.28 -16.11
CA TYR A 175 3.98 7.28 -14.73
C TYR A 175 2.92 7.85 -13.78
N ILE A 176 2.30 8.98 -14.13
CA ILE A 176 1.18 9.55 -13.35
C ILE A 176 0.03 8.55 -13.25
N GLY A 177 -0.40 8.00 -14.39
CA GLY A 177 -1.52 7.05 -14.45
C GLY A 177 -1.28 5.83 -13.57
N THR A 178 -0.07 5.27 -13.64
CA THR A 178 0.32 4.11 -12.86
C THR A 178 0.42 4.43 -11.36
N THR A 179 0.99 5.58 -11.02
CA THR A 179 1.16 6.04 -9.63
C THR A 179 -0.20 6.34 -8.98
N LEU A 180 -1.09 7.02 -9.70
CA LEU A 180 -2.45 7.31 -9.24
C LEU A 180 -3.27 6.01 -9.10
N ALA A 181 -3.20 5.13 -10.09
CA ALA A 181 -3.87 3.83 -10.01
C ALA A 181 -3.37 3.01 -8.82
N ASN A 182 -2.05 3.03 -8.55
CA ASN A 182 -1.46 2.33 -7.41
C ASN A 182 -1.94 2.89 -6.06
N LEU A 183 -2.04 4.22 -5.93
CA LEU A 183 -2.60 4.86 -4.74
C LEU A 183 -4.04 4.42 -4.51
N MET A 184 -4.89 4.51 -5.55
CA MET A 184 -6.31 4.18 -5.45
C MET A 184 -6.55 2.68 -5.21
N VAL A 185 -5.78 1.79 -5.84
CA VAL A 185 -5.87 0.34 -5.60
C VAL A 185 -5.55 0.01 -4.15
N ASN A 186 -4.50 0.62 -3.59
CA ASN A 186 -4.13 0.33 -2.19
C ASN A 186 -5.12 0.90 -1.16
N MET A 187 -6.10 1.72 -1.57
CA MET A 187 -7.22 2.11 -0.70
C MET A 187 -8.17 0.96 -0.37
N ASP A 188 -8.09 -0.19 -1.09
CA ASP A 188 -8.83 -1.41 -0.79
C ASP A 188 -8.56 -1.95 0.63
N ILE A 189 -7.37 -1.66 1.18
CA ILE A 189 -7.00 -2.02 2.56
C ILE A 189 -7.97 -1.41 3.57
N GLY A 190 -8.57 -0.25 3.25
CA GLY A 190 -9.66 0.33 4.03
C GLY A 190 -10.89 -0.57 4.10
N SER A 191 -11.25 -1.21 2.99
CA SER A 191 -12.37 -2.15 2.95
C SER A 191 -12.08 -3.45 3.72
N LEU A 192 -10.83 -3.92 3.67
CA LEU A 192 -10.38 -5.06 4.49
C LEU A 192 -10.44 -4.73 5.99
N ALA A 193 -10.01 -3.52 6.38
CA ALA A 193 -10.08 -3.06 7.77
C ALA A 193 -11.53 -2.93 8.24
N LEU A 194 -12.38 -2.29 7.43
CA LEU A 194 -13.81 -2.16 7.73
C LEU A 194 -14.48 -3.53 7.88
N PHE A 195 -14.20 -4.48 6.99
CA PHE A 195 -14.76 -5.83 7.11
C PHE A 195 -14.46 -6.44 8.47
N ASN A 196 -13.19 -6.37 8.90
CA ASN A 196 -12.78 -6.89 10.20
C ASN A 196 -13.49 -6.20 11.38
N ILE A 197 -13.67 -4.87 11.33
CA ILE A 197 -14.40 -4.12 12.33
C ILE A 197 -15.88 -4.55 12.34
N TYR A 198 -16.53 -4.50 11.19
CA TYR A 198 -17.96 -4.78 11.04
C TYR A 198 -18.34 -6.19 11.50
N VAL A 199 -17.58 -7.23 11.08
CA VAL A 199 -17.95 -8.60 11.44
C VAL A 199 -17.63 -8.94 12.89
N GLN A 200 -16.67 -8.25 13.53
CA GLN A 200 -16.38 -8.44 14.96
C GLN A 200 -17.39 -7.68 15.82
N ASP A 201 -17.71 -6.44 15.49
CA ASP A 201 -18.58 -5.59 16.32
C ASP A 201 -20.06 -5.90 16.13
N ASP A 202 -20.54 -6.08 14.88
CA ASP A 202 -21.97 -6.28 14.56
C ASP A 202 -22.38 -7.76 14.45
N LYS A 203 -21.52 -8.59 13.82
CA LYS A 203 -21.78 -10.02 13.64
C LYS A 203 -21.20 -10.90 14.74
N HIS A 204 -20.48 -10.31 15.71
CA HIS A 204 -19.87 -10.98 16.86
C HIS A 204 -18.92 -12.14 16.52
N LEU A 205 -18.27 -12.08 15.36
CA LEU A 205 -17.24 -13.05 15.01
C LEU A 205 -15.96 -12.80 15.83
N SER A 206 -15.27 -13.87 16.16
CA SER A 206 -13.91 -13.76 16.70
C SER A 206 -12.94 -13.25 15.63
N ALA A 207 -11.85 -12.62 16.05
CA ALA A 207 -10.79 -12.18 15.13
C ALA A 207 -10.23 -13.32 14.26
N ALA A 208 -10.17 -14.55 14.81
CA ALA A 208 -9.76 -15.73 14.07
C ALA A 208 -10.76 -16.10 12.96
N GLN A 209 -12.07 -16.06 13.25
CA GLN A 209 -13.12 -16.34 12.26
C GLN A 209 -13.13 -15.27 11.14
N ALA A 210 -13.00 -13.99 11.50
CA ALA A 210 -12.88 -12.91 10.54
C ALA A 210 -11.65 -13.12 9.63
N GLY A 211 -10.51 -13.50 10.22
CA GLY A 211 -9.28 -13.83 9.50
C GLY A 211 -9.43 -15.00 8.54
N LEU A 212 -10.18 -16.06 8.91
CA LEU A 212 -10.44 -17.21 8.03
C LEU A 212 -11.20 -16.79 6.76
N ILE A 213 -12.16 -15.87 6.87
CA ILE A 213 -12.93 -15.36 5.73
C ILE A 213 -12.02 -14.57 4.76
N THR A 214 -10.94 -13.97 5.25
CA THR A 214 -9.99 -13.20 4.41
C THR A 214 -8.90 -14.05 3.76
N ILE A 215 -8.74 -15.33 4.13
CA ILE A 215 -7.73 -16.23 3.52
C ILE A 215 -7.81 -16.27 1.99
N PRO A 216 -9.00 -16.36 1.35
CA PRO A 216 -9.09 -16.38 -0.12
C PRO A 216 -8.41 -15.17 -0.78
N TYR A 217 -8.49 -13.98 -0.17
CA TYR A 217 -7.78 -12.79 -0.63
C TYR A 217 -6.28 -13.03 -0.77
N MET A 218 -5.66 -13.56 0.28
CA MET A 218 -4.22 -13.83 0.29
C MET A 218 -3.83 -14.89 -0.75
N LEU A 219 -4.54 -16.02 -0.78
CA LEU A 219 -4.23 -17.11 -1.70
C LEU A 219 -4.38 -16.68 -3.17
N CYS A 220 -5.49 -16.02 -3.50
CA CYS A 220 -5.75 -15.55 -4.86
C CYS A 220 -4.77 -14.48 -5.30
N SER A 221 -4.39 -13.55 -4.41
CA SER A 221 -3.40 -12.53 -4.75
C SER A 221 -2.04 -13.14 -5.09
N LEU A 222 -1.57 -14.12 -4.31
CA LEU A 222 -0.32 -14.82 -4.57
C LEU A 222 -0.32 -15.58 -5.90
N LEU A 223 -1.40 -16.31 -6.17
CA LEU A 223 -1.55 -17.06 -7.42
C LEU A 223 -1.55 -16.15 -8.66
N MET A 224 -2.18 -14.98 -8.53
CA MET A 224 -2.36 -14.07 -9.66
C MET A 224 -1.16 -13.16 -9.95
N ILE A 225 -0.20 -13.00 -9.05
CA ILE A 225 1.00 -12.17 -9.29
C ILE A 225 1.72 -12.61 -10.57
N ARG A 226 1.97 -13.92 -10.72
CA ARG A 226 2.64 -14.47 -11.91
C ARG A 226 1.78 -14.43 -13.16
N VAL A 227 0.48 -14.57 -13.00
CA VAL A 227 -0.47 -14.48 -14.12
C VAL A 227 -0.49 -13.05 -14.65
N GLY A 228 -0.56 -12.05 -13.78
CA GLY A 228 -0.52 -10.64 -14.14
C GLY A 228 0.77 -10.25 -14.88
N GLU A 229 1.94 -10.73 -14.41
CA GLU A 229 3.22 -10.55 -15.09
C GLU A 229 3.20 -11.11 -16.51
N ARG A 230 2.85 -12.39 -16.67
CA ARG A 230 2.81 -13.05 -17.97
C ARG A 230 1.82 -12.39 -18.93
N PHE A 231 0.70 -11.92 -18.39
CA PHE A 231 -0.31 -11.23 -19.17
C PHE A 231 0.19 -9.87 -19.68
N MET A 232 0.91 -9.13 -18.82
CA MET A 232 1.57 -7.88 -19.20
C MET A 232 2.59 -8.09 -20.31
N GLN A 233 3.42 -9.14 -20.22
CA GLN A 233 4.42 -9.46 -21.25
C GLN A 233 3.77 -9.71 -22.61
N LYS A 234 2.62 -10.41 -22.64
CA LYS A 234 1.93 -10.78 -23.89
C LYS A 234 1.09 -9.64 -24.46
N ARG A 235 0.34 -8.91 -23.62
CA ARG A 235 -0.69 -7.94 -24.07
C ARG A 235 -0.43 -6.50 -23.67
N GLY A 236 0.74 -6.24 -23.05
CA GLY A 236 1.10 -4.91 -22.57
C GLY A 236 0.52 -4.58 -21.18
N PRO A 237 0.90 -3.41 -20.62
CA PRO A 237 0.59 -3.06 -19.24
C PRO A 237 -0.84 -2.60 -19.01
N GLN A 238 -1.51 -2.00 -20.00
CA GLN A 238 -2.80 -1.35 -19.81
C GLN A 238 -3.88 -2.34 -19.32
N LEU A 239 -3.98 -3.52 -19.94
CA LEU A 239 -5.04 -4.48 -19.61
C LEU A 239 -4.98 -4.96 -18.15
N PRO A 240 -3.84 -5.43 -17.59
CA PRO A 240 -3.79 -5.81 -16.19
C PRO A 240 -4.01 -4.62 -15.25
N LEU A 241 -3.55 -3.42 -15.62
CA LEU A 241 -3.77 -2.20 -14.83
C LEU A 241 -5.22 -1.72 -14.83
N MET A 242 -6.03 -2.15 -15.79
CA MET A 242 -7.49 -1.91 -15.83
C MET A 242 -8.28 -3.03 -15.15
N LEU A 243 -7.98 -4.29 -15.47
CA LEU A 243 -8.75 -5.44 -14.98
C LEU A 243 -8.56 -5.67 -13.49
N GLY A 244 -7.36 -5.37 -12.96
CA GLY A 244 -7.09 -5.45 -11.53
C GLY A 244 -8.06 -4.61 -10.70
N PRO A 245 -8.10 -3.29 -10.89
CA PRO A 245 -9.03 -2.40 -10.18
C PRO A 245 -10.50 -2.77 -10.35
N VAL A 246 -10.92 -3.19 -11.55
CA VAL A 246 -12.30 -3.64 -11.80
C VAL A 246 -12.63 -4.86 -10.93
N SER A 247 -11.74 -5.87 -10.91
CA SER A 247 -11.92 -7.05 -10.07
C SER A 247 -12.02 -6.69 -8.58
N ILE A 248 -11.14 -5.80 -8.08
CA ILE A 248 -11.17 -5.32 -6.69
C ILE A 248 -12.49 -4.61 -6.41
N THR A 249 -12.93 -3.71 -7.30
CA THR A 249 -14.19 -2.98 -7.16
C THR A 249 -15.37 -3.94 -7.04
N VAL A 250 -15.46 -4.95 -7.91
CA VAL A 250 -16.49 -5.99 -7.83
C VAL A 250 -16.44 -6.71 -6.48
N GLY A 251 -15.25 -7.08 -6.02
CA GLY A 251 -15.06 -7.71 -4.73
C GLY A 251 -15.55 -6.86 -3.55
N ILE A 252 -15.24 -5.56 -3.55
CA ILE A 252 -15.71 -4.63 -2.49
C ILE A 252 -17.22 -4.44 -2.56
N ILE A 253 -17.82 -4.39 -3.76
CA ILE A 253 -19.29 -4.33 -3.92
C ILE A 253 -19.94 -5.58 -3.32
N LEU A 254 -19.34 -6.77 -3.47
CA LEU A 254 -19.84 -7.97 -2.81
C LEU A 254 -19.79 -7.87 -1.28
N LEU A 255 -18.76 -7.24 -0.71
CA LEU A 255 -18.71 -6.96 0.74
C LEU A 255 -19.80 -5.99 1.20
N ALA A 256 -20.34 -5.16 0.31
CA ALA A 256 -21.39 -4.20 0.62
C ALA A 256 -22.77 -4.84 0.84
N PHE A 257 -22.97 -6.13 0.53
CA PHE A 257 -24.24 -6.84 0.78
C PHE A 257 -24.46 -7.22 2.26
N THR A 258 -24.21 -6.29 3.16
CA THR A 258 -24.23 -6.47 4.63
C THR A 258 -25.61 -6.80 5.21
N SER A 259 -26.68 -6.52 4.47
CA SER A 259 -28.07 -6.82 4.86
C SER A 259 -28.44 -8.31 4.75
N LEU A 260 -27.59 -9.12 4.13
CA LEU A 260 -27.84 -10.55 3.98
C LEU A 260 -27.79 -11.30 5.32
N PRO A 261 -28.50 -12.42 5.45
CA PRO A 261 -28.36 -13.33 6.60
C PRO A 261 -26.90 -13.74 6.79
N ASN A 262 -26.46 -13.88 8.04
CA ASN A 262 -25.05 -14.03 8.39
C ASN A 262 -24.31 -15.09 7.56
N MET A 263 -24.88 -16.31 7.42
CA MET A 263 -24.23 -17.40 6.67
C MET A 263 -24.06 -17.05 5.19
N ILE A 264 -25.09 -16.45 4.58
CA ILE A 264 -25.04 -16.04 3.17
C ILE A 264 -24.02 -14.91 3.01
N TYR A 265 -24.01 -13.94 3.93
CA TYR A 265 -23.05 -12.85 3.92
C TYR A 265 -21.61 -13.35 3.97
N TYR A 266 -21.29 -14.33 4.82
CA TYR A 266 -19.92 -14.88 4.91
C TYR A 266 -19.48 -15.56 3.62
N ILE A 267 -20.39 -16.28 2.95
CA ILE A 267 -20.10 -16.90 1.63
C ILE A 267 -19.85 -15.80 0.59
N VAL A 268 -20.72 -14.79 0.54
CA VAL A 268 -20.57 -13.67 -0.41
C VAL A 268 -19.29 -12.89 -0.13
N ALA A 269 -18.93 -12.68 1.14
CA ALA A 269 -17.69 -12.03 1.52
C ALA A 269 -16.45 -12.85 1.09
N CYS A 270 -16.47 -14.18 1.26
CA CYS A 270 -15.40 -15.05 0.74
C CYS A 270 -15.22 -14.88 -0.78
N ILE A 271 -16.34 -14.85 -1.53
CA ILE A 271 -16.31 -14.61 -2.99
C ILE A 271 -15.75 -13.20 -3.26
N GLY A 272 -16.18 -12.19 -2.50
CA GLY A 272 -15.65 -10.83 -2.59
C GLY A 272 -14.13 -10.78 -2.40
N PHE A 273 -13.62 -11.48 -1.39
CA PHE A 273 -12.19 -11.58 -1.14
C PHE A 273 -11.41 -12.34 -2.22
N ILE A 274 -12.04 -13.32 -2.90
CA ILE A 274 -11.45 -13.93 -4.10
C ILE A 274 -11.24 -12.86 -5.17
N PHE A 275 -12.27 -12.07 -5.50
CA PHE A 275 -12.18 -11.02 -6.51
C PHE A 275 -11.15 -9.93 -6.15
N ILE A 276 -11.09 -9.50 -4.89
CA ILE A 276 -10.10 -8.53 -4.40
C ILE A 276 -8.69 -9.11 -4.58
N GLY A 277 -8.46 -10.36 -4.14
CA GLY A 277 -7.18 -11.02 -4.26
C GLY A 277 -6.73 -11.23 -5.71
N LEU A 278 -7.64 -11.70 -6.58
CA LEU A 278 -7.38 -11.82 -8.02
C LEU A 278 -6.97 -10.49 -8.63
N GLY A 279 -7.70 -9.42 -8.30
CA GLY A 279 -7.43 -8.08 -8.82
C GLY A 279 -6.10 -7.53 -8.35
N LEU A 280 -5.79 -7.63 -7.05
CA LEU A 280 -4.53 -7.13 -6.50
C LEU A 280 -3.32 -7.88 -7.06
N GLY A 281 -3.37 -9.21 -7.10
CA GLY A 281 -2.27 -10.00 -7.65
C GLY A 281 -2.04 -9.72 -9.13
N PHE A 282 -3.12 -9.53 -9.90
CA PHE A 282 -3.04 -9.21 -11.32
C PHE A 282 -2.49 -7.80 -11.60
N PHE A 283 -2.70 -6.85 -10.68
CA PHE A 283 -2.27 -5.45 -10.76
C PHE A 283 -0.84 -5.22 -10.27
N ALA A 284 -0.41 -5.88 -9.20
CA ALA A 284 0.76 -5.50 -8.41
C ALA A 284 2.08 -5.41 -9.21
N THR A 285 2.46 -6.49 -9.90
CA THR A 285 3.70 -6.52 -10.70
C THR A 285 3.63 -5.62 -11.93
N PRO A 286 2.52 -5.62 -12.72
CA PRO A 286 2.37 -4.69 -13.81
C PRO A 286 2.50 -3.21 -13.40
N ALA A 287 1.92 -2.81 -12.27
CA ALA A 287 2.02 -1.43 -11.78
C ALA A 287 3.47 -1.02 -11.50
N LEU A 288 4.18 -1.82 -10.70
CA LEU A 288 5.58 -1.54 -10.38
C LEU A 288 6.47 -1.54 -11.63
N SER A 289 6.34 -2.56 -12.48
CA SER A 289 7.14 -2.69 -13.69
C SER A 289 6.87 -1.55 -14.68
N THR A 290 5.61 -1.15 -14.88
CA THR A 290 5.25 -0.05 -15.78
C THR A 290 5.79 1.28 -15.28
N ALA A 291 5.68 1.58 -13.99
CA ALA A 291 6.20 2.80 -13.41
C ALA A 291 7.73 2.91 -13.61
N VAL A 292 8.47 1.86 -13.25
CA VAL A 292 9.94 1.85 -13.32
C VAL A 292 10.45 1.82 -14.76
N SER A 293 9.73 1.18 -15.70
CA SER A 293 10.16 1.08 -17.10
C SER A 293 9.92 2.35 -17.92
N ASN A 294 9.10 3.27 -17.43
CA ASN A 294 8.77 4.52 -18.12
C ASN A 294 9.53 5.74 -17.59
N VAL A 295 10.60 5.50 -16.85
CA VAL A 295 11.50 6.54 -16.33
C VAL A 295 12.94 6.20 -16.70
N PRO A 296 13.85 7.20 -16.77
CA PRO A 296 15.29 6.96 -17.00
C PRO A 296 15.86 6.02 -15.92
N ALA A 297 16.85 5.20 -16.30
CA ALA A 297 17.44 4.19 -15.41
C ALA A 297 17.98 4.80 -14.10
N GLU A 298 18.58 6.00 -14.19
CA GLU A 298 19.14 6.75 -13.07
C GLU A 298 18.07 7.16 -12.04
N LYS A 299 16.80 7.28 -12.49
CA LYS A 299 15.65 7.68 -11.65
C LYS A 299 14.78 6.49 -11.19
N ALA A 300 15.13 5.27 -11.58
CA ALA A 300 14.35 4.06 -11.26
C ALA A 300 14.18 3.83 -9.76
N GLY A 301 15.22 4.11 -8.97
CA GLY A 301 15.17 4.04 -7.51
C GLY A 301 14.14 5.02 -6.91
N THR A 302 14.20 6.30 -7.29
CA THR A 302 13.25 7.34 -6.86
C THR A 302 11.84 7.00 -7.30
N ALA A 303 11.65 6.58 -8.55
CA ALA A 303 10.34 6.21 -9.08
C ALA A 303 9.71 5.03 -8.31
N SER A 304 10.50 4.00 -7.98
CA SER A 304 10.03 2.87 -7.18
C SER A 304 9.71 3.26 -5.74
N GLY A 305 10.48 4.18 -5.16
CA GLY A 305 10.21 4.76 -3.84
C GLY A 305 8.87 5.49 -3.80
N ILE A 306 8.56 6.33 -4.81
CA ILE A 306 7.29 7.04 -4.93
C ILE A 306 6.12 6.05 -5.09
N ILE A 307 6.25 5.02 -5.92
CA ILE A 307 5.23 3.97 -6.06
C ILE A 307 4.97 3.28 -4.71
N LYS A 308 6.01 2.95 -3.97
CA LYS A 308 5.82 2.32 -2.65
C LYS A 308 5.21 3.28 -1.64
N MET A 309 5.60 4.55 -1.67
CA MET A 309 4.98 5.60 -0.87
C MET A 309 3.49 5.73 -1.17
N THR A 310 3.09 5.77 -2.45
CA THR A 310 1.66 5.83 -2.82
C THR A 310 0.89 4.58 -2.39
N SER A 311 1.52 3.40 -2.35
CA SER A 311 0.89 2.20 -1.77
C SER A 311 0.59 2.38 -0.28
N THR A 312 1.55 2.88 0.51
CA THR A 312 1.35 3.08 1.96
C THR A 312 0.39 4.22 2.27
N LEU A 313 0.44 5.31 1.50
CA LEU A 313 -0.52 6.42 1.62
C LEU A 313 -1.93 5.98 1.23
N GLY A 314 -2.08 5.24 0.13
CA GLY A 314 -3.35 4.66 -0.29
C GLY A 314 -3.97 3.81 0.81
N ALA A 315 -3.19 2.90 1.42
CA ALA A 315 -3.63 2.09 2.54
C ALA A 315 -4.10 2.94 3.73
N ALA A 316 -3.30 3.94 4.15
CA ALA A 316 -3.65 4.82 5.26
C ALA A 316 -4.92 5.63 4.98
N PHE A 317 -5.03 6.22 3.79
CA PHE A 317 -6.20 7.01 3.38
C PHE A 317 -7.44 6.12 3.24
N GLY A 318 -7.30 4.93 2.66
CA GLY A 318 -8.39 3.98 2.54
C GLY A 318 -8.97 3.58 3.89
N ILE A 319 -8.11 3.21 4.84
CA ILE A 319 -8.52 2.90 6.21
C ILE A 319 -9.24 4.11 6.82
N ALA A 320 -8.61 5.28 6.79
CA ALA A 320 -9.16 6.47 7.43
C ALA A 320 -10.51 6.87 6.83
N VAL A 321 -10.63 6.98 5.51
CA VAL A 321 -11.87 7.41 4.83
C VAL A 321 -12.99 6.40 5.10
N VAL A 322 -12.74 5.11 4.87
CA VAL A 322 -13.79 4.08 4.96
C VAL A 322 -14.25 3.88 6.41
N THR A 323 -13.32 3.86 7.38
CA THR A 323 -13.69 3.72 8.79
C THR A 323 -14.36 4.97 9.37
N THR A 324 -13.94 6.18 8.96
CA THR A 324 -14.60 7.42 9.38
C THR A 324 -16.04 7.47 8.89
N ILE A 325 -16.29 7.10 7.62
CA ILE A 325 -17.66 7.04 7.09
C ILE A 325 -18.50 6.05 7.89
N TYR A 326 -17.96 4.86 8.17
CA TYR A 326 -18.65 3.85 8.96
C TYR A 326 -18.98 4.34 10.37
N THR A 327 -17.98 4.87 11.10
CA THR A 327 -18.21 5.39 12.48
C THR A 327 -19.19 6.55 12.51
N ALA A 328 -19.05 7.51 11.61
CA ALA A 328 -19.95 8.67 11.56
C ALA A 328 -21.41 8.26 11.28
N LEU A 329 -21.63 7.33 10.37
CA LEU A 329 -22.97 6.86 10.01
C LEU A 329 -23.56 5.91 11.07
N SER A 330 -22.75 5.12 11.75
CA SER A 330 -23.21 4.17 12.79
C SER A 330 -23.81 4.86 14.02
N VAL A 331 -23.61 6.18 14.19
CA VAL A 331 -24.27 6.96 15.26
C VAL A 331 -25.77 7.07 15.03
N ASN A 332 -26.21 7.24 13.78
CA ASN A 332 -27.61 7.54 13.44
C ASN A 332 -28.30 6.46 12.58
N HIS A 333 -27.55 5.48 12.11
CA HIS A 333 -28.03 4.41 11.22
C HIS A 333 -27.63 3.02 11.74
N PRO A 334 -28.37 1.98 11.36
CA PRO A 334 -27.98 0.59 11.68
C PRO A 334 -26.59 0.27 11.12
N PRO A 335 -25.75 -0.48 11.87
CA PRO A 335 -24.37 -0.79 11.46
C PRO A 335 -24.25 -1.40 10.06
N TYR A 336 -25.20 -2.27 9.66
CA TYR A 336 -25.20 -2.86 8.32
C TYR A 336 -25.33 -1.79 7.22
N LEU A 337 -26.18 -0.76 7.42
CA LEU A 337 -26.35 0.32 6.43
C LEU A 337 -25.11 1.20 6.36
N ALA A 338 -24.54 1.55 7.53
CA ALA A 338 -23.29 2.31 7.60
C ALA A 338 -22.14 1.58 6.89
N ALA A 339 -22.02 0.27 7.11
CA ALA A 339 -21.00 -0.56 6.44
C ALA A 339 -21.25 -0.65 4.93
N THR A 340 -22.49 -0.84 4.48
CA THR A 340 -22.84 -0.82 3.05
C THR A 340 -22.36 0.46 2.37
N ILE A 341 -22.68 1.63 2.93
CA ILE A 341 -22.32 2.92 2.35
C ILE A 341 -20.79 3.07 2.33
N ALA A 342 -20.12 2.73 3.42
CA ALA A 342 -18.67 2.82 3.49
C ALA A 342 -17.96 1.90 2.49
N PHE A 343 -18.45 0.66 2.27
CA PHE A 343 -17.93 -0.23 1.21
C PHE A 343 -18.18 0.33 -0.19
N ILE A 344 -19.35 0.91 -0.46
CA ILE A 344 -19.66 1.51 -1.77
C ILE A 344 -18.71 2.69 -2.06
N VAL A 345 -18.43 3.53 -1.06
CA VAL A 345 -17.44 4.61 -1.21
C VAL A 345 -16.05 4.04 -1.46
N GLY A 346 -15.63 3.02 -0.71
CA GLY A 346 -14.36 2.32 -0.95
C GLY A 346 -14.26 1.75 -2.36
N ALA A 347 -15.31 1.11 -2.86
CA ALA A 347 -15.40 0.60 -4.23
C ALA A 347 -15.26 1.74 -5.27
N GLY A 348 -15.91 2.88 -5.03
CA GLY A 348 -15.81 4.06 -5.89
C GLY A 348 -14.39 4.62 -5.96
N LEU A 349 -13.70 4.69 -4.83
CA LEU A 349 -12.30 5.13 -4.79
C LEU A 349 -11.38 4.21 -5.59
N VAL A 350 -11.52 2.89 -5.43
CA VAL A 350 -10.72 1.93 -6.21
C VAL A 350 -11.09 1.97 -7.70
N PHE A 351 -12.36 2.24 -8.05
CA PHE A 351 -12.77 2.36 -9.45
C PHE A 351 -12.09 3.54 -10.17
N ILE A 352 -11.69 4.59 -9.47
CA ILE A 352 -10.89 5.68 -10.03
C ILE A 352 -9.57 5.16 -10.61
N ALA A 353 -8.99 4.09 -10.05
CA ALA A 353 -7.79 3.47 -10.61
C ALA A 353 -8.01 2.91 -12.02
N PHE A 354 -9.18 2.32 -12.28
CA PHE A 354 -9.56 1.90 -13.62
C PHE A 354 -9.61 3.08 -14.61
N ILE A 355 -10.22 4.19 -14.19
CA ILE A 355 -10.30 5.40 -15.03
C ILE A 355 -8.90 5.96 -15.30
N ALA A 356 -8.04 6.04 -14.28
CA ALA A 356 -6.67 6.49 -14.43
C ALA A 356 -5.86 5.61 -15.40
N ALA A 357 -5.98 4.28 -15.27
CA ALA A 357 -5.32 3.33 -16.16
C ALA A 357 -5.85 3.42 -17.60
N TYR A 358 -7.16 3.59 -17.78
CA TYR A 358 -7.79 3.71 -19.10
C TYR A 358 -7.36 4.99 -19.83
N CYS A 359 -7.35 6.13 -19.12
CA CYS A 359 -7.10 7.43 -19.72
C CYS A 359 -5.62 7.74 -19.95
N LEU A 360 -4.74 7.29 -19.06
CA LEU A 360 -3.34 7.73 -18.99
C LEU A 360 -2.33 6.69 -19.46
N ILE A 361 -2.72 5.41 -19.56
CA ILE A 361 -1.81 4.35 -19.96
C ILE A 361 -2.13 3.90 -21.38
N PRO A 362 -1.21 4.04 -22.36
CA PRO A 362 -1.47 3.69 -23.74
C PRO A 362 -1.61 2.18 -23.93
N LYS A 363 -2.43 1.80 -24.91
CA LYS A 363 -2.43 0.42 -25.42
C LYS A 363 -1.09 0.13 -26.08
N LYS A 364 -0.52 -1.05 -25.80
CA LYS A 364 0.59 -1.54 -26.61
C LYS A 364 0.00 -1.82 -27.99
N ASN A 365 0.49 -1.12 -29.02
CA ASN A 365 0.22 -1.55 -30.40
C ASN A 365 0.89 -2.91 -30.54
N VAL A 366 0.10 -3.94 -30.78
CA VAL A 366 0.58 -5.27 -31.14
C VAL A 366 0.88 -5.16 -32.64
N ASP A 367 2.14 -4.75 -32.94
CA ASP A 367 2.68 -4.93 -34.28
C ASP A 367 3.10 -6.38 -34.45
#